data_4bd69328ea21aae046894bacf48c5e0a
#
_entry.id   4bd69328ea21aae046894bacf48c5e0a
#
_cell.length_a   1.000
_cell.length_b   1.000
_cell.length_c   1.000
_cell.angle_alpha   90.00
_cell.angle_beta   90.00
_cell.angle_gamma   90.00
#
_symmetry.space_group_name_H-M   'P 1'
#
loop_
_entity.id
_entity.type
_entity.pdbx_description
1 polymer ?
#
loop_
_entity_poly.entity_id
_entity_poly.type
_entity_poly.pdbx_seq_one_letter_code
_entity_poly.pdbx_strand_id
1 'polypeptide(L)'
;PLYPRCGTLMVCAKSQVGAAMVDDAQELELSPDAEDEGEAYRLNKKAVASILYAVEIDDAAKLTELMEPLHAADIADLLEQISAFERTKLIRLYDREFDGEILSELDESIREEVVAILTPEVLSDAVRDMDSDDVVDLIEDLEDAQAETILGALEDADRVAVEQALTYPEYSAGRLMQREVVMAPEHWTVGEAIDHLRATPEEDLPDQFYHIV
;
A
#
# COMPACT_ATOMS: atom_id res chain seq x y z
N PRO A 1 -9.16 -29.51 41.40
CA PRO A 1 -8.38 -30.10 42.47
C PRO A 1 -6.88 -29.99 42.12
N LEU A 2 -6.24 -29.19 42.94
CA LEU A 2 -4.98 -29.47 43.66
C LEU A 2 -3.69 -29.66 42.83
N TYR A 3 -2.94 -28.59 42.83
CA TYR A 3 -1.45 -28.64 42.76
C TYR A 3 -0.85 -29.41 43.94
N PRO A 4 0.39 -29.93 43.80
CA PRO A 4 1.33 -29.63 44.84
C PRO A 4 2.66 -29.01 44.37
N ARG A 5 3.11 -28.07 45.20
CA ARG A 5 4.46 -27.52 45.29
C ARG A 5 5.43 -28.58 45.85
N CYS A 6 6.67 -28.54 45.35
CA CYS A 6 7.90 -28.87 46.14
C CYS A 6 9.08 -28.35 45.31
N GLY A 7 10.04 -27.56 45.74
CA GLY A 7 10.69 -27.54 47.04
C GLY A 7 12.19 -27.49 46.72
N THR A 8 12.80 -26.44 47.14
CA THR A 8 14.22 -26.04 47.11
C THR A 8 15.17 -27.19 47.49
N LEU A 9 16.32 -27.30 46.82
CA LEU A 9 17.57 -27.66 47.47
C LEU A 9 18.79 -27.08 46.76
N MET A 10 19.46 -26.25 47.51
CA MET A 10 20.73 -25.57 47.30
C MET A 10 21.87 -26.53 47.63
N VAL A 11 22.82 -26.75 46.72
CA VAL A 11 24.13 -27.28 47.11
C VAL A 11 25.22 -26.49 46.42
N CYS A 12 25.99 -25.83 47.25
CA CYS A 12 27.20 -25.09 46.98
C CYS A 12 28.38 -26.07 46.89
N ALA A 13 29.17 -26.01 45.82
CA ALA A 13 30.52 -26.57 45.87
C ALA A 13 31.46 -25.62 45.08
N LYS A 14 32.30 -24.96 45.84
CA LYS A 14 33.51 -24.26 45.35
C LYS A 14 34.55 -25.32 44.93
N SER A 15 35.13 -25.13 43.75
CA SER A 15 36.51 -25.55 43.50
C SER A 15 37.16 -24.61 42.53
N GLN A 16 38.20 -23.93 43.00
CA GLN A 16 39.17 -23.16 42.22
C GLN A 16 40.03 -24.13 41.43
N VAL A 17 40.40 -23.79 40.22
CA VAL A 17 41.76 -23.89 39.68
C VAL A 17 41.82 -23.22 38.30
N GLY A 18 42.78 -22.33 38.11
CA GLY A 18 43.57 -22.19 36.88
C GLY A 18 43.15 -21.05 35.95
N ALA A 19 43.87 -19.95 36.05
CA ALA A 19 43.97 -18.91 35.04
C ALA A 19 44.57 -19.46 33.75
N ALA A 20 43.89 -19.21 32.61
CA ALA A 20 44.55 -19.09 31.33
C ALA A 20 43.84 -17.92 30.61
N MET A 21 44.57 -16.83 30.54
CA MET A 21 44.24 -15.72 29.61
C MET A 21 44.34 -16.31 28.20
N VAL A 22 43.28 -16.22 27.44
CA VAL A 22 43.30 -16.14 26.01
C VAL A 22 42.43 -14.97 25.64
N ASP A 23 43.08 -13.90 25.28
CA ASP A 23 42.61 -12.72 24.61
C ASP A 23 42.15 -13.19 23.22
N ASP A 24 40.85 -13.27 23.00
CA ASP A 24 40.27 -13.43 21.68
C ASP A 24 39.00 -12.53 21.62
N ALA A 25 39.33 -11.25 21.61
CA ALA A 25 38.37 -10.27 21.12
C ALA A 25 38.24 -10.47 19.61
N GLN A 26 37.47 -11.45 19.20
CA GLN A 26 36.92 -11.48 17.85
C GLN A 26 35.94 -10.29 17.77
N GLU A 27 36.48 -9.18 17.28
CA GLU A 27 35.69 -8.13 16.64
C GLU A 27 34.78 -8.84 15.64
N LEU A 28 33.48 -8.92 15.97
CA LEU A 28 32.45 -9.16 14.98
C LEU A 28 32.52 -7.96 14.04
N GLU A 29 33.31 -8.12 12.97
CA GLU A 29 33.17 -7.28 11.78
C GLU A 29 31.72 -7.49 11.29
N LEU A 30 30.86 -6.54 11.66
CA LEU A 30 29.57 -6.34 11.01
C LEU A 30 29.90 -6.12 9.54
N SER A 31 29.52 -7.09 8.70
CA SER A 31 29.62 -6.99 7.26
C SER A 31 28.90 -5.69 6.84
N PRO A 32 29.51 -4.88 5.99
CA PRO A 32 28.91 -3.63 5.49
C PRO A 32 27.63 -3.85 4.67
N ASP A 33 27.25 -5.10 4.41
CA ASP A 33 26.07 -5.47 3.61
C ASP A 33 24.76 -5.51 4.43
N ALA A 34 24.83 -5.43 5.77
CA ALA A 34 23.63 -5.49 6.63
C ALA A 34 22.92 -4.14 6.83
N GLU A 35 23.56 -3.03 6.45
CA GLU A 35 22.96 -1.69 6.53
C GLU A 35 22.21 -1.29 5.24
N ASP A 36 22.39 -2.03 4.15
CA ASP A 36 21.87 -1.67 2.82
C ASP A 36 20.49 -2.31 2.52
N GLU A 37 20.14 -3.42 3.18
CA GLU A 37 18.83 -4.07 2.95
C GLU A 37 17.65 -3.30 3.55
N GLY A 38 17.86 -2.45 4.54
CA GLY A 38 16.82 -1.61 5.14
C GLY A 38 16.62 -0.26 4.43
N GLU A 39 17.56 0.17 3.60
CA GLU A 39 17.46 1.39 2.79
C GLU A 39 16.88 1.13 1.38
N ALA A 40 16.85 -0.13 0.93
CA ALA A 40 16.32 -0.49 -0.40
C ALA A 40 14.81 -0.28 -0.54
N TYR A 41 14.08 -0.24 0.59
CA TYR A 41 12.62 -0.03 0.66
C TYR A 41 12.22 1.39 1.07
N ARG A 42 13.17 2.31 1.26
CA ARG A 42 12.86 3.71 1.58
C ARG A 42 13.22 4.60 0.41
N LEU A 43 12.31 5.51 0.08
CA LEU A 43 12.59 6.56 -0.88
C LEU A 43 13.93 7.23 -0.56
N ASN A 44 14.84 7.23 -1.54
CA ASN A 44 16.17 7.81 -1.37
C ASN A 44 16.04 9.30 -1.04
N LYS A 45 16.64 9.76 0.05
CA LYS A 45 16.64 11.17 0.50
C LYS A 45 17.01 12.16 -0.60
N LYS A 46 17.83 11.74 -1.56
CA LYS A 46 18.17 12.57 -2.72
C LYS A 46 17.03 12.69 -3.70
N ALA A 47 16.26 11.62 -3.92
CA ALA A 47 15.06 11.63 -4.75
C ALA A 47 14.01 12.55 -4.13
N VAL A 48 13.72 12.39 -2.84
CA VAL A 48 12.79 13.27 -2.10
C VAL A 48 13.21 14.74 -2.21
N ALA A 49 14.50 15.05 -1.99
CA ALA A 49 15.00 16.43 -2.12
C ALA A 49 14.86 16.98 -3.54
N SER A 50 15.04 16.16 -4.57
CA SER A 50 14.87 16.56 -5.96
C SER A 50 13.40 16.81 -6.31
N ILE A 51 12.49 15.97 -5.81
CA ILE A 51 11.05 16.13 -5.95
C ILE A 51 10.57 17.43 -5.28
N LEU A 52 10.96 17.64 -4.02
CA LEU A 52 10.60 18.87 -3.29
C LEU A 52 11.17 20.12 -3.94
N TYR A 53 12.37 20.04 -4.51
CA TYR A 53 12.93 21.15 -5.28
C TYR A 53 12.11 21.44 -6.55
N ALA A 54 11.68 20.40 -7.30
CA ALA A 54 10.81 20.58 -8.47
C ALA A 54 9.46 21.22 -8.07
N VAL A 55 8.91 20.80 -6.92
CA VAL A 55 7.70 21.39 -6.32
C VAL A 55 7.93 22.87 -5.95
N GLU A 56 9.09 23.21 -5.35
CA GLU A 56 9.40 24.57 -4.92
C GLU A 56 9.46 25.55 -6.10
N ILE A 57 10.05 25.12 -7.23
CA ILE A 57 10.21 25.95 -8.44
C ILE A 57 9.03 25.86 -9.41
N ASP A 58 7.94 25.15 -9.06
CA ASP A 58 6.76 24.92 -9.90
C ASP A 58 7.08 24.24 -11.26
N ASP A 59 8.04 23.31 -11.30
CA ASP A 59 8.41 22.55 -12.50
C ASP A 59 7.65 21.22 -12.58
N ALA A 60 6.43 21.28 -13.13
CA ALA A 60 5.56 20.12 -13.29
C ALA A 60 6.20 19.02 -14.16
N ALA A 61 6.89 19.38 -15.26
CA ALA A 61 7.50 18.42 -16.16
C ALA A 61 8.62 17.62 -15.46
N LYS A 62 9.44 18.32 -14.65
CA LYS A 62 10.49 17.68 -13.87
C LYS A 62 9.91 16.83 -12.72
N LEU A 63 8.80 17.27 -12.13
CA LEU A 63 8.09 16.51 -11.12
C LEU A 63 7.59 15.18 -11.70
N THR A 64 6.87 15.21 -12.84
CA THR A 64 6.39 14.00 -13.52
C THR A 64 7.55 13.03 -13.84
N GLU A 65 8.66 13.54 -14.44
CA GLU A 65 9.85 12.71 -14.72
C GLU A 65 10.42 12.00 -13.47
N LEU A 66 10.37 12.67 -12.30
CA LEU A 66 10.89 12.12 -11.05
C LEU A 66 9.91 11.16 -10.37
N MET A 67 8.61 11.33 -10.60
CA MET A 67 7.55 10.51 -10.03
C MET A 67 7.25 9.26 -10.86
N GLU A 68 7.41 9.31 -12.19
CA GLU A 68 7.14 8.20 -13.13
C GLU A 68 7.76 6.84 -12.73
N PRO A 69 9.00 6.75 -12.19
CA PRO A 69 9.57 5.48 -11.78
C PRO A 69 9.12 4.97 -10.40
N LEU A 70 8.29 5.73 -9.67
CA LEU A 70 7.83 5.40 -8.33
C LEU A 70 6.53 4.59 -8.40
N HIS A 71 6.39 3.61 -7.50
CA HIS A 71 5.11 2.92 -7.29
C HIS A 71 4.16 3.77 -6.44
N ALA A 72 2.87 3.47 -6.48
CA ALA A 72 1.85 4.16 -5.70
C ALA A 72 2.18 4.21 -4.21
N ALA A 73 2.65 3.10 -3.63
CA ALA A 73 3.10 3.02 -2.24
C ALA A 73 4.28 3.96 -1.92
N ASP A 74 5.26 4.10 -2.84
CA ASP A 74 6.38 5.03 -2.66
C ASP A 74 5.91 6.50 -2.67
N ILE A 75 4.90 6.78 -3.51
CA ILE A 75 4.29 8.11 -3.61
C ILE A 75 3.48 8.41 -2.35
N ALA A 76 2.71 7.44 -1.85
CA ALA A 76 1.98 7.55 -0.59
C ALA A 76 2.95 7.83 0.57
N ASP A 77 4.00 7.04 0.73
CA ASP A 77 5.07 7.25 1.71
C ASP A 77 5.67 8.67 1.63
N LEU A 78 5.89 9.17 0.41
CA LEU A 78 6.37 10.53 0.20
C LEU A 78 5.35 11.56 0.70
N LEU A 79 4.09 11.40 0.33
CA LEU A 79 3.01 12.32 0.71
C LEU A 79 2.81 12.35 2.23
N GLU A 80 2.99 11.24 2.93
CA GLU A 80 2.91 11.17 4.38
C GLU A 80 4.06 11.86 5.10
N GLN A 81 5.27 11.80 4.52
CA GLN A 81 6.49 12.33 5.13
C GLN A 81 6.66 13.85 4.96
N ILE A 82 6.04 14.45 3.94
CA ILE A 82 6.17 15.88 3.65
C ILE A 82 5.12 16.71 4.41
N SER A 83 5.35 18.01 4.51
CA SER A 83 4.40 18.90 5.16
C SER A 83 3.11 19.06 4.35
N ALA A 84 1.99 19.39 5.02
CA ALA A 84 0.70 19.64 4.36
C ALA A 84 0.79 20.72 3.27
N PHE A 85 1.66 21.72 3.45
CA PHE A 85 1.90 22.76 2.44
C PHE A 85 2.58 22.20 1.18
N GLU A 86 3.63 21.40 1.35
CA GLU A 86 4.36 20.75 0.25
C GLU A 86 3.48 19.73 -0.44
N ARG A 87 2.71 18.95 0.32
CA ARG A 87 1.71 17.98 -0.17
C ARG A 87 0.69 18.65 -1.08
N THR A 88 0.07 19.73 -0.60
CA THR A 88 -0.91 20.50 -1.39
C THR A 88 -0.30 21.01 -2.71
N LYS A 89 0.94 21.48 -2.66
CA LYS A 89 1.62 22.02 -3.83
C LYS A 89 2.00 20.93 -4.81
N LEU A 90 2.49 19.79 -4.32
CA LEU A 90 2.84 18.61 -5.11
C LEU A 90 1.61 18.08 -5.85
N ILE A 91 0.51 17.81 -5.13
CA ILE A 91 -0.72 17.27 -5.71
C ILE A 91 -1.27 18.19 -6.82
N ARG A 92 -1.28 19.51 -6.62
CA ARG A 92 -1.74 20.45 -7.63
C ARG A 92 -0.86 20.52 -8.88
N LEU A 93 0.42 20.18 -8.77
CA LEU A 93 1.33 20.12 -9.92
C LEU A 93 1.27 18.77 -10.63
N TYR A 94 0.84 17.72 -9.91
CA TYR A 94 0.80 16.33 -10.37
C TYR A 94 -0.63 15.84 -10.67
N ASP A 95 -1.61 16.71 -10.65
CA ASP A 95 -3.04 16.41 -10.73
C ASP A 95 -3.45 15.56 -11.92
N ARG A 96 -2.80 15.74 -13.08
CA ARG A 96 -3.12 15.03 -14.33
C ARG A 96 -2.62 13.59 -14.38
N GLU A 97 -1.62 13.28 -13.58
CA GLU A 97 -0.94 11.98 -13.53
C GLU A 97 -1.25 11.27 -12.19
N PHE A 98 -2.25 11.79 -11.45
CA PHE A 98 -2.58 11.26 -10.13
C PHE A 98 -3.33 9.94 -10.28
N ASP A 99 -2.76 8.87 -9.74
CA ASP A 99 -3.28 7.52 -9.78
C ASP A 99 -4.13 7.24 -8.53
N GLY A 100 -5.26 6.55 -8.72
CA GLY A 100 -6.15 6.13 -7.63
C GLY A 100 -5.50 5.16 -6.65
N GLU A 101 -4.58 4.31 -7.10
CA GLU A 101 -3.81 3.42 -6.23
C GLU A 101 -3.05 4.17 -5.11
N ILE A 102 -2.69 5.44 -5.35
CA ILE A 102 -2.05 6.26 -4.31
C ILE A 102 -3.01 6.48 -3.13
N LEU A 103 -4.33 6.60 -3.39
CA LEU A 103 -5.32 6.81 -2.34
C LEU A 103 -5.49 5.57 -1.46
N SER A 104 -5.43 4.37 -2.03
CA SER A 104 -5.54 3.12 -1.26
C SER A 104 -4.32 2.88 -0.35
N GLU A 105 -3.15 3.37 -0.75
CA GLU A 105 -1.91 3.22 0.03
C GLU A 105 -1.72 4.26 1.14
N LEU A 106 -2.54 5.34 1.18
CA LEU A 106 -2.42 6.41 2.15
C LEU A 106 -3.09 6.09 3.49
N ASP A 107 -2.48 6.55 4.60
CA ASP A 107 -3.15 6.61 5.90
C ASP A 107 -4.45 7.43 5.83
N GLU A 108 -5.53 7.00 6.52
CA GLU A 108 -6.86 7.62 6.54
C GLU A 108 -6.82 9.15 6.64
N SER A 109 -6.08 9.68 7.61
CA SER A 109 -6.01 11.14 7.85
C SER A 109 -5.36 11.92 6.70
N ILE A 110 -4.40 11.31 6.00
CA ILE A 110 -3.71 11.92 4.86
C ILE A 110 -4.55 11.77 3.61
N ARG A 111 -5.23 10.64 3.45
CA ARG A 111 -6.19 10.35 2.38
C ARG A 111 -7.31 11.40 2.35
N GLU A 112 -7.95 11.70 3.50
CA GLU A 112 -8.95 12.77 3.60
C GLU A 112 -8.40 14.14 3.14
N GLU A 113 -7.18 14.50 3.59
CA GLU A 113 -6.54 15.75 3.17
C GLU A 113 -6.29 15.78 1.65
N VAL A 114 -5.82 14.68 1.07
CA VAL A 114 -5.51 14.54 -0.36
C VAL A 114 -6.80 14.66 -1.18
N VAL A 115 -7.85 13.91 -0.81
CA VAL A 115 -9.16 13.99 -1.49
C VAL A 115 -9.75 15.40 -1.44
N ALA A 116 -9.56 16.14 -0.35
CA ALA A 116 -10.01 17.53 -0.25
C ALA A 116 -9.21 18.51 -1.15
N ILE A 117 -8.00 18.14 -1.58
CA ILE A 117 -7.15 18.94 -2.48
C ILE A 117 -7.48 18.65 -3.95
N LEU A 118 -7.80 17.39 -4.28
CA LEU A 118 -8.11 16.96 -5.64
C LEU A 118 -9.38 17.65 -6.17
N THR A 119 -9.38 17.94 -7.47
CA THR A 119 -10.60 18.41 -8.12
C THR A 119 -11.57 17.25 -8.33
N PRO A 120 -12.89 17.49 -8.40
CA PRO A 120 -13.85 16.40 -8.67
C PRO A 120 -13.57 15.62 -9.94
N GLU A 121 -13.01 16.26 -10.95
CA GLU A 121 -12.64 15.64 -12.22
C GLU A 121 -11.48 14.67 -12.03
N VAL A 122 -10.40 15.10 -11.34
CA VAL A 122 -9.23 14.26 -11.07
C VAL A 122 -9.62 13.10 -10.15
N LEU A 123 -10.41 13.36 -9.11
CA LEU A 123 -10.91 12.31 -8.22
C LEU A 123 -11.76 11.29 -8.98
N SER A 124 -12.62 11.75 -9.89
CA SER A 124 -13.45 10.87 -10.73
C SER A 124 -12.62 10.01 -11.68
N ASP A 125 -11.53 10.54 -12.22
CA ASP A 125 -10.63 9.77 -13.08
C ASP A 125 -9.81 8.78 -12.27
N ALA A 126 -9.30 9.18 -11.09
CA ALA A 126 -8.52 8.32 -10.20
C ALA A 126 -9.32 7.09 -9.71
N VAL A 127 -10.58 7.26 -9.29
CA VAL A 127 -11.38 6.15 -8.76
C VAL A 127 -11.93 5.19 -9.81
N ARG A 128 -11.85 5.56 -11.09
CA ARG A 128 -12.39 4.72 -12.17
C ARG A 128 -11.57 3.47 -12.40
N ASP A 129 -10.27 3.55 -12.14
CA ASP A 129 -9.32 2.47 -12.33
C ASP A 129 -8.99 1.73 -11.02
N MET A 130 -9.60 2.13 -9.88
CA MET A 130 -9.43 1.48 -8.58
C MET A 130 -10.24 0.19 -8.46
N ASP A 131 -9.73 -0.77 -7.70
CA ASP A 131 -10.45 -1.99 -7.33
C ASP A 131 -11.67 -1.67 -6.45
N SER A 132 -12.72 -2.48 -6.55
CA SER A 132 -14.02 -2.20 -5.89
C SER A 132 -13.97 -2.17 -4.37
N ASP A 133 -13.08 -2.94 -3.74
CA ASP A 133 -12.85 -2.93 -2.30
C ASP A 133 -12.13 -1.65 -1.85
N ASP A 134 -11.16 -1.17 -2.62
CA ASP A 134 -10.47 0.10 -2.37
C ASP A 134 -11.41 1.30 -2.49
N VAL A 135 -12.32 1.27 -3.48
CA VAL A 135 -13.36 2.31 -3.60
C VAL A 135 -14.31 2.27 -2.41
N VAL A 136 -14.67 1.09 -1.90
CA VAL A 136 -15.50 0.94 -0.70
C VAL A 136 -14.81 1.53 0.53
N ASP A 137 -13.52 1.20 0.73
CA ASP A 137 -12.71 1.72 1.84
C ASP A 137 -12.59 3.25 1.76
N LEU A 138 -12.32 3.77 0.56
CA LEU A 138 -12.25 5.21 0.32
C LEU A 138 -13.56 5.92 0.67
N ILE A 139 -14.71 5.38 0.25
CA ILE A 139 -16.02 5.99 0.47
C ILE A 139 -16.39 6.01 1.97
N GLU A 140 -15.98 5.00 2.74
CA GLU A 140 -16.27 4.92 4.17
C GLU A 140 -15.65 6.08 4.96
N ASP A 141 -14.51 6.58 4.51
CA ASP A 141 -13.76 7.64 5.16
C ASP A 141 -14.22 9.06 4.74
N LEU A 142 -15.13 9.19 3.77
CA LEU A 142 -15.48 10.46 3.16
C LEU A 142 -16.86 10.99 3.59
N GLU A 143 -17.03 12.31 3.47
CA GLU A 143 -18.34 12.94 3.64
C GLU A 143 -19.32 12.53 2.51
N ASP A 144 -20.61 12.46 2.82
CA ASP A 144 -21.70 12.05 1.91
C ASP A 144 -21.60 12.70 0.50
N ALA A 145 -21.24 13.99 0.43
CA ALA A 145 -21.15 14.72 -0.83
C ALA A 145 -19.98 14.27 -1.72
N GLN A 146 -18.86 13.89 -1.10
CA GLN A 146 -17.69 13.33 -1.80
C GLN A 146 -17.98 11.90 -2.23
N ALA A 147 -18.57 11.10 -1.36
CA ALA A 147 -19.02 9.74 -1.65
C ALA A 147 -19.99 9.70 -2.86
N GLU A 148 -20.97 10.61 -2.91
CA GLU A 148 -21.87 10.73 -4.06
C GLU A 148 -21.14 11.11 -5.37
N THR A 149 -20.09 11.93 -5.27
CA THR A 149 -19.27 12.31 -6.43
C THR A 149 -18.50 11.10 -6.97
N ILE A 150 -17.89 10.32 -6.09
CA ILE A 150 -17.17 9.09 -6.44
C ILE A 150 -18.14 8.07 -7.07
N LEU A 151 -19.23 7.75 -6.40
CA LEU A 151 -20.23 6.82 -6.92
C LEU A 151 -20.79 7.26 -8.29
N GLY A 152 -20.88 8.56 -8.52
CA GLY A 152 -21.31 9.12 -9.80
C GLY A 152 -20.27 9.03 -10.91
N ALA A 153 -19.01 8.83 -10.58
CA ALA A 153 -17.89 8.70 -11.53
C ALA A 153 -17.70 7.26 -12.03
N LEU A 154 -18.12 6.27 -11.22
CA LEU A 154 -18.00 4.85 -11.55
C LEU A 154 -18.93 4.45 -12.71
N GLU A 155 -18.53 3.42 -13.43
CA GLU A 155 -19.40 2.75 -14.38
C GLU A 155 -20.59 2.08 -13.68
N ASP A 156 -21.69 1.88 -14.41
CA ASP A 156 -22.93 1.34 -13.82
C ASP A 156 -22.73 -0.01 -13.09
N ALA A 157 -21.86 -0.86 -13.60
CA ALA A 157 -21.56 -2.18 -13.03
C ALA A 157 -20.79 -2.07 -11.71
N ASP A 158 -19.74 -1.24 -11.67
CA ASP A 158 -18.88 -1.05 -10.51
C ASP A 158 -19.63 -0.30 -9.41
N ARG A 159 -20.36 0.73 -9.79
CA ARG A 159 -21.25 1.42 -8.87
C ARG A 159 -22.21 0.47 -8.15
N VAL A 160 -22.87 -0.43 -8.89
CA VAL A 160 -23.79 -1.43 -8.28
C VAL A 160 -23.03 -2.36 -7.34
N ALA A 161 -21.81 -2.75 -7.72
CA ALA A 161 -20.95 -3.61 -6.91
C ALA A 161 -20.56 -2.92 -5.59
N VAL A 162 -20.09 -1.66 -5.67
CA VAL A 162 -19.73 -0.84 -4.51
C VAL A 162 -20.95 -0.55 -3.63
N GLU A 163 -22.08 -0.10 -4.20
CA GLU A 163 -23.33 0.11 -3.45
C GLU A 163 -23.79 -1.17 -2.73
N GLN A 164 -23.62 -2.33 -3.35
CA GLN A 164 -23.94 -3.62 -2.72
C GLN A 164 -22.97 -3.94 -1.58
N ALA A 165 -21.67 -3.71 -1.76
CA ALA A 165 -20.66 -3.92 -0.71
C ALA A 165 -20.99 -3.05 0.51
N LEU A 166 -21.35 -1.78 0.31
CA LEU A 166 -21.75 -0.84 1.34
C LEU A 166 -23.00 -1.28 2.15
N THR A 167 -23.80 -2.24 1.66
CA THR A 167 -24.94 -2.82 2.43
C THR A 167 -24.51 -3.87 3.45
N TYR A 168 -23.31 -4.43 3.35
CA TYR A 168 -22.83 -5.42 4.31
C TYR A 168 -22.35 -4.75 5.60
N PRO A 169 -22.37 -5.45 6.74
CA PRO A 169 -21.80 -4.92 7.97
C PRO A 169 -20.31 -4.61 7.81
N GLU A 170 -19.86 -3.53 8.44
CA GLU A 170 -18.42 -3.24 8.59
C GLU A 170 -17.67 -4.49 9.08
N TYR A 171 -16.44 -4.66 8.64
CA TYR A 171 -15.57 -5.80 8.98
C TYR A 171 -16.11 -7.19 8.60
N SER A 172 -17.13 -7.27 7.74
CA SER A 172 -17.57 -8.55 7.18
C SER A 172 -16.78 -8.88 5.91
N ALA A 173 -16.61 -10.17 5.61
CA ALA A 173 -15.93 -10.59 4.38
C ALA A 173 -16.59 -10.01 3.10
N GLY A 174 -17.91 -9.84 3.10
CA GLY A 174 -18.63 -9.25 1.97
C GLY A 174 -18.35 -7.77 1.76
N ARG A 175 -17.95 -7.05 2.84
CA ARG A 175 -17.54 -5.64 2.78
C ARG A 175 -16.15 -5.48 2.20
N LEU A 176 -15.22 -6.37 2.57
CA LEU A 176 -13.79 -6.35 2.25
C LEU A 176 -13.46 -7.18 1.01
N MET A 177 -14.45 -7.63 0.26
CA MET A 177 -14.25 -8.55 -0.84
C MET A 177 -14.03 -7.79 -2.14
N GLN A 178 -12.86 -7.94 -2.74
CA GLN A 178 -12.59 -7.55 -4.11
C GLN A 178 -13.49 -8.34 -5.08
N ARG A 179 -13.99 -7.69 -6.12
CA ARG A 179 -14.88 -8.30 -7.12
C ARG A 179 -14.23 -8.54 -8.46
N GLU A 180 -13.13 -7.90 -8.71
CA GLU A 180 -12.29 -8.01 -9.90
C GLU A 180 -11.50 -9.33 -9.82
N VAL A 181 -12.17 -10.43 -10.14
CA VAL A 181 -11.58 -11.78 -10.04
C VAL A 181 -11.61 -12.49 -11.38
N VAL A 182 -10.54 -13.17 -11.70
CA VAL A 182 -10.49 -14.05 -12.86
C VAL A 182 -11.14 -15.39 -12.52
N MET A 183 -12.20 -15.74 -13.24
CA MET A 183 -12.94 -16.99 -13.01
C MET A 183 -12.72 -17.98 -14.15
N ALA A 184 -12.60 -19.26 -13.79
CA ALA A 184 -12.58 -20.36 -14.76
C ALA A 184 -13.59 -21.45 -14.37
N PRO A 185 -14.33 -22.04 -15.35
CA PRO A 185 -15.20 -23.17 -15.05
C PRO A 185 -14.43 -24.35 -14.46
N GLU A 186 -14.98 -24.98 -13.43
CA GLU A 186 -14.37 -26.10 -12.68
C GLU A 186 -13.91 -27.27 -13.60
N HIS A 187 -14.53 -27.44 -14.75
CA HIS A 187 -14.21 -28.52 -15.69
C HIS A 187 -13.06 -28.18 -16.66
N TRP A 188 -12.54 -26.96 -16.65
CA TRP A 188 -11.42 -26.59 -17.51
C TRP A 188 -10.12 -27.23 -17.04
N THR A 189 -9.29 -27.55 -18.01
CA THR A 189 -7.89 -27.87 -17.75
C THR A 189 -7.07 -26.58 -17.57
N VAL A 190 -5.93 -26.67 -16.92
CA VAL A 190 -4.99 -25.53 -16.79
C VAL A 190 -4.63 -24.94 -18.16
N GLY A 191 -4.51 -25.79 -19.20
CA GLY A 191 -4.23 -25.33 -20.56
C GLY A 191 -5.35 -24.45 -21.12
N GLU A 192 -6.62 -24.87 -20.93
CA GLU A 192 -7.78 -24.08 -21.36
C GLU A 192 -7.90 -22.75 -20.60
N ALA A 193 -7.60 -22.74 -19.31
CA ALA A 193 -7.56 -21.51 -18.53
C ALA A 193 -6.47 -20.53 -19.03
N ILE A 194 -5.26 -21.05 -19.32
CA ILE A 194 -4.17 -20.25 -19.90
C ILE A 194 -4.55 -19.70 -21.27
N ASP A 195 -5.16 -20.55 -22.13
CA ASP A 195 -5.56 -20.12 -23.47
C ASP A 195 -6.66 -19.07 -23.41
N HIS A 196 -7.57 -19.16 -22.45
CA HIS A 196 -8.61 -18.16 -22.19
C HIS A 196 -7.98 -16.81 -21.78
N LEU A 197 -7.10 -16.81 -20.78
CA LEU A 197 -6.42 -15.59 -20.33
C LEU A 197 -5.65 -14.90 -21.46
N ARG A 198 -4.97 -15.67 -22.30
CA ARG A 198 -4.24 -15.12 -23.46
C ARG A 198 -5.15 -14.57 -24.55
N ALA A 199 -6.38 -15.03 -24.61
CA ALA A 199 -7.38 -14.59 -25.58
C ALA A 199 -8.23 -13.42 -25.07
N THR A 200 -8.26 -13.20 -23.75
CA THR A 200 -8.98 -12.09 -23.12
C THR A 200 -8.21 -10.79 -23.36
N PRO A 201 -8.87 -9.71 -23.82
CA PRO A 201 -8.24 -8.40 -23.91
C PRO A 201 -7.70 -7.94 -22.55
N GLU A 202 -6.59 -7.20 -22.55
CA GLU A 202 -5.95 -6.71 -21.33
C GLU A 202 -6.90 -5.82 -20.52
N GLU A 203 -7.75 -5.04 -21.18
CA GLU A 203 -8.78 -4.18 -20.59
C GLU A 203 -9.91 -4.94 -19.86
N ASP A 204 -10.08 -6.25 -20.12
CA ASP A 204 -11.07 -7.10 -19.47
C ASP A 204 -10.46 -7.95 -18.32
N LEU A 205 -9.17 -7.78 -18.04
CA LEU A 205 -8.46 -8.46 -16.96
C LEU A 205 -8.16 -7.47 -15.83
N PRO A 206 -8.25 -7.91 -14.55
CA PRO A 206 -7.73 -7.09 -13.46
C PRO A 206 -6.24 -6.81 -13.65
N ASP A 207 -5.79 -5.61 -13.29
CA ASP A 207 -4.37 -5.21 -13.40
C ASP A 207 -3.46 -6.15 -12.63
N GLN A 208 -3.91 -6.63 -11.49
CA GLN A 208 -3.20 -7.63 -10.70
C GLN A 208 -4.14 -8.76 -10.30
N PHE A 209 -3.75 -9.98 -10.57
CA PHE A 209 -4.44 -11.17 -10.05
C PHE A 209 -3.44 -12.29 -9.76
N TYR A 210 -3.63 -12.95 -8.65
CA TYR A 210 -2.77 -14.05 -8.20
C TYR A 210 -3.46 -15.41 -8.26
N HIS A 211 -4.77 -15.41 -8.45
CA HIS A 211 -5.61 -16.59 -8.38
C HIS A 211 -6.62 -16.61 -9.52
N ILE A 212 -6.93 -17.79 -10.00
CA ILE A 212 -8.10 -18.05 -10.86
C ILE A 212 -9.08 -18.85 -10.00
N VAL A 213 -10.30 -18.39 -9.92
CA VAL A 213 -11.36 -18.95 -9.06
C VAL A 213 -12.35 -19.78 -9.89
#